data_e9668c278ae31f1e2fb32fabfbc50975
#
_entry.id   e9668c278ae31f1e2fb32fabfbc50975
#
_cell.length_a   1.000
_cell.length_b   1.000
_cell.length_c   1.000
_cell.angle_alpha   90.00
_cell.angle_beta   90.00
_cell.angle_gamma   90.00
#
_symmetry.space_group_name_H-M   'P 1'
#
loop_
_entity.id
_entity.type
_entity.pdbx_description
1 polymer ?
#
loop_
_entity_poly.entity_id
_entity_poly.type
_entity_poly.pdbx_seq_one_letter_code
_entity_poly.pdbx_strand_id
1 'polypeptide(L)'
;MGEQVQARPEEDTKPKRFVEKGPHVIYDTKTKVFWMKKDSWQDKGKFFNWHESRDYSDNKNMRKIGGFADWRLPSIDEAASLYDEEFENTAKGGVTIHIDPVFPEGGFKNVWLMGDTSTRRPRYDFVEGKVTGADEYAFGATRLCRKESAVRDHTRPPVRH
;
A
#
# COMPACT_ATOMS: atom_id res chain seq x y z
N MET A 1 13.49 -1.93 40.38
CA MET A 1 12.70 -2.15 40.12
C MET A 1 11.71 -1.40 39.44
N GLY A 2 10.80 -1.26 39.43
CA GLY A 2 9.84 -0.63 38.68
C GLY A 2 10.22 0.38 37.74
N GLU A 3 11.33 0.82 37.81
CA GLU A 3 11.72 1.86 37.03
C GLU A 3 11.81 1.50 35.62
N GLN A 4 12.10 0.38 35.31
CA GLN A 4 12.26 0.12 33.96
C GLN A 4 11.07 0.41 33.16
N VAL A 5 9.96 0.40 33.72
CA VAL A 5 8.85 0.64 32.91
C VAL A 5 8.70 2.00 32.48
N GLN A 6 9.30 2.86 33.08
CA GLN A 6 9.12 4.20 32.72
C GLN A 6 9.53 4.57 31.38
N ALA A 7 10.44 3.95 30.82
CA ALA A 7 10.89 4.38 29.52
C ALA A 7 9.81 4.19 28.50
N ARG A 8 8.95 3.29 28.71
CA ARG A 8 7.98 3.04 27.72
C ARG A 8 7.00 4.11 27.52
N PRO A 9 6.53 4.76 28.49
CA PRO A 9 5.48 5.73 28.29
C PRO A 9 5.77 6.74 27.23
N GLU A 10 7.00 7.14 27.14
CA GLU A 10 7.31 8.14 26.18
C GLU A 10 7.15 7.63 24.80
N GLU A 11 7.56 6.44 24.53
CA GLU A 11 7.40 5.90 23.22
C GLU A 11 5.95 5.67 22.92
N ASP A 12 5.17 5.27 23.89
CA ASP A 12 3.78 5.01 23.66
C ASP A 12 3.01 6.25 23.31
N THR A 13 3.50 7.42 23.65
CA THR A 13 2.75 8.62 23.34
C THR A 13 3.06 9.14 21.94
N LYS A 14 4.04 8.59 21.27
CA LYS A 14 4.34 9.06 19.93
C LYS A 14 3.34 8.50 18.96
N PRO A 15 2.81 9.32 18.08
CA PRO A 15 1.87 8.83 17.09
C PRO A 15 2.58 7.90 16.13
N LYS A 16 1.93 6.85 15.78
CA LYS A 16 2.48 5.93 14.79
C LYS A 16 2.12 6.41 13.42
N ARG A 17 3.02 6.25 12.50
CA ARG A 17 2.74 6.62 11.12
C ARG A 17 1.65 5.74 10.54
N PHE A 18 1.77 4.43 10.71
CA PHE A 18 0.82 3.48 10.12
C PHE A 18 -0.14 2.95 11.19
N VAL A 19 -1.43 3.03 10.90
CA VAL A 19 -2.47 2.62 11.84
C VAL A 19 -3.38 1.62 11.15
N GLU A 20 -3.64 0.50 11.80
CA GLU A 20 -4.54 -0.49 11.22
C GLU A 20 -5.98 0.00 11.33
N LYS A 21 -6.72 -0.08 10.24
CA LYS A 21 -8.12 0.31 10.20
C LYS A 21 -8.94 -0.92 9.82
N GLY A 22 -9.24 -1.73 10.81
CA GLY A 22 -9.96 -2.98 10.54
C GLY A 22 -9.03 -4.04 10.01
N PRO A 23 -9.57 -5.15 9.55
CA PRO A 23 -8.75 -6.30 9.18
C PRO A 23 -8.05 -6.19 7.83
N HIS A 24 -8.48 -5.25 6.98
CA HIS A 24 -7.99 -5.23 5.61
C HIS A 24 -7.21 -3.98 5.22
N VAL A 25 -7.17 -2.98 6.08
CA VAL A 25 -6.70 -1.65 5.66
C VAL A 25 -5.70 -1.08 6.66
N ILE A 26 -4.67 -0.43 6.13
CA ILE A 26 -3.69 0.30 6.93
C ILE A 26 -3.71 1.75 6.46
N TYR A 27 -3.77 2.67 7.38
CA TYR A 27 -3.78 4.10 7.05
C TYR A 27 -2.42 4.71 7.36
N ASP A 28 -1.85 5.40 6.39
CA ASP A 28 -0.58 6.11 6.55
C ASP A 28 -0.91 7.54 6.94
N THR A 29 -0.66 7.89 8.20
CA THR A 29 -0.99 9.23 8.68
C THR A 29 -0.09 10.30 8.08
N LYS A 30 1.08 9.90 7.59
CA LYS A 30 2.01 10.88 7.03
C LYS A 30 1.56 11.34 5.66
N THR A 31 1.13 10.43 4.82
CA THR A 31 0.75 10.76 3.46
C THR A 31 -0.75 10.82 3.25
N LYS A 32 -1.53 10.42 4.27
CA LYS A 32 -3.00 10.39 4.18
C LYS A 32 -3.48 9.40 3.14
N VAL A 33 -2.75 8.32 2.98
CA VAL A 33 -3.10 7.27 2.03
C VAL A 33 -3.54 6.04 2.79
N PHE A 34 -4.63 5.43 2.35
CA PHE A 34 -5.08 4.15 2.87
C PHE A 34 -4.52 3.07 1.96
N TRP A 35 -3.98 2.02 2.55
CA TRP A 35 -3.38 0.91 1.81
C TRP A 35 -4.08 -0.37 2.16
N MET A 36 -4.20 -1.25 1.17
CA MET A 36 -4.63 -2.60 1.47
C MET A 36 -3.52 -3.26 2.28
N LYS A 37 -3.90 -3.97 3.32
CA LYS A 37 -2.95 -4.62 4.19
C LYS A 37 -2.19 -5.71 3.46
N LYS A 38 -2.89 -6.47 2.63
CA LYS A 38 -2.28 -7.54 1.83
C LYS A 38 -2.20 -7.13 0.37
N ASP A 39 -1.16 -7.59 -0.30
CA ASP A 39 -1.11 -7.42 -1.74
C ASP A 39 -1.85 -8.57 -2.40
N SER A 40 -1.93 -8.55 -3.72
CA SER A 40 -2.69 -9.54 -4.45
C SER A 40 -2.09 -10.94 -4.38
N TRP A 41 -0.77 -11.04 -4.22
CA TRP A 41 -0.15 -12.35 -4.06
C TRP A 41 -0.62 -12.98 -2.74
N GLN A 42 -0.63 -12.21 -1.68
CA GLN A 42 -1.07 -12.70 -0.38
C GLN A 42 -2.55 -13.04 -0.38
N ASP A 43 -3.33 -12.26 -1.12
CA ASP A 43 -4.78 -12.43 -1.15
C ASP A 43 -5.21 -13.61 -2.02
N LYS A 44 -4.59 -13.74 -3.19
CA LYS A 44 -5.06 -14.72 -4.18
C LYS A 44 -4.10 -15.86 -4.45
N GLY A 45 -2.87 -15.76 -4.01
CA GLY A 45 -1.91 -16.82 -4.21
C GLY A 45 -1.44 -16.98 -5.64
N LYS A 46 -1.52 -15.92 -6.42
CA LYS A 46 -1.03 -15.97 -7.80
C LYS A 46 -0.55 -14.59 -8.22
N PHE A 47 0.28 -14.57 -9.25
CA PHE A 47 0.79 -13.31 -9.79
C PHE A 47 -0.25 -12.71 -10.73
N PHE A 48 -0.22 -11.39 -10.83
CA PHE A 48 -1.10 -10.67 -11.73
C PHE A 48 -0.24 -9.85 -12.67
N ASN A 49 -0.67 -9.77 -13.93
CA ASN A 49 -0.08 -8.81 -14.84
C ASN A 49 -0.78 -7.46 -14.63
N TRP A 50 -0.38 -6.44 -15.39
CA TRP A 50 -0.91 -5.10 -15.18
C TRP A 50 -2.43 -5.05 -15.41
N HIS A 51 -2.91 -5.73 -16.46
CA HIS A 51 -4.33 -5.73 -16.75
C HIS A 51 -5.15 -6.44 -15.67
N GLU A 52 -4.63 -7.55 -15.19
CA GLU A 52 -5.29 -8.27 -14.11
C GLU A 52 -5.32 -7.45 -12.83
N SER A 53 -4.32 -6.62 -12.63
CA SER A 53 -4.27 -5.75 -11.47
C SER A 53 -5.40 -4.73 -11.52
N ARG A 54 -5.74 -4.25 -12.71
CA ARG A 54 -6.83 -3.32 -12.84
C ARG A 54 -8.16 -4.01 -12.56
N ASP A 55 -8.33 -5.24 -13.04
CA ASP A 55 -9.54 -5.99 -12.77
C ASP A 55 -9.67 -6.29 -11.29
N TYR A 56 -8.55 -6.56 -10.63
CA TYR A 56 -8.52 -6.81 -9.22
C TYR A 56 -9.02 -5.58 -8.46
N SER A 57 -8.56 -4.41 -8.86
CA SER A 57 -8.99 -3.18 -8.22
C SER A 57 -10.50 -2.95 -8.42
N ASP A 58 -11.01 -3.22 -9.61
CA ASP A 58 -12.43 -3.06 -9.89
C ASP A 58 -13.25 -4.00 -9.00
N ASN A 59 -12.77 -5.22 -8.80
CA ASN A 59 -13.46 -6.17 -7.95
C ASN A 59 -13.52 -5.70 -6.50
N LYS A 60 -12.42 -5.16 -6.00
CA LYS A 60 -12.39 -4.69 -4.62
C LYS A 60 -13.32 -3.48 -4.45
N ASN A 61 -13.45 -2.66 -5.47
CA ASN A 61 -14.34 -1.51 -5.42
C ASN A 61 -15.80 -1.94 -5.44
N MET A 62 -16.12 -2.96 -6.23
CA MET A 62 -17.47 -3.47 -6.23
C MET A 62 -17.84 -4.03 -4.87
N ARG A 63 -16.88 -4.63 -4.18
CA ARG A 63 -17.12 -5.21 -2.87
C ARG A 63 -16.96 -4.20 -1.75
N LYS A 64 -16.53 -3.01 -2.06
CA LYS A 64 -16.37 -1.90 -1.12
C LYS A 64 -15.53 -2.31 0.09
N ILE A 65 -14.38 -2.91 -0.18
CA ILE A 65 -13.49 -3.36 0.88
C ILE A 65 -13.12 -2.17 1.77
N GLY A 66 -13.21 -2.36 3.07
CA GLY A 66 -12.91 -1.29 4.02
C GLY A 66 -13.93 -0.16 3.99
N GLY A 67 -15.01 -0.33 3.25
CA GLY A 67 -16.03 0.71 3.13
C GLY A 67 -15.77 1.69 2.00
N PHE A 68 -14.77 1.43 1.15
CA PHE A 68 -14.41 2.36 0.09
C PHE A 68 -14.57 1.74 -1.29
N ALA A 69 -14.88 2.55 -2.27
CA ALA A 69 -15.08 2.10 -3.63
C ALA A 69 -14.19 2.83 -4.63
N ASP A 70 -13.06 3.35 -4.16
CA ASP A 70 -12.12 4.07 -5.02
C ASP A 70 -10.69 3.55 -4.87
N TRP A 71 -10.53 2.26 -4.64
CA TRP A 71 -9.22 1.62 -4.60
C TRP A 71 -8.60 1.64 -6.00
N ARG A 72 -7.30 1.85 -6.06
CA ARG A 72 -6.58 1.91 -7.33
C ARG A 72 -5.13 1.50 -7.14
N LEU A 73 -4.42 1.37 -8.25
CA LEU A 73 -3.00 1.14 -8.20
C LEU A 73 -2.32 2.39 -7.66
N PRO A 74 -1.22 2.25 -6.94
CA PRO A 74 -0.53 3.43 -6.39
C PRO A 74 0.22 4.20 -7.46
N SER A 75 0.42 5.48 -7.21
CA SER A 75 1.30 6.29 -8.04
C SER A 75 2.74 6.00 -7.65
N ILE A 76 3.69 6.48 -8.44
CA ILE A 76 5.10 6.32 -8.13
C ILE A 76 5.41 6.94 -6.77
N ASP A 77 4.92 8.14 -6.51
CA ASP A 77 5.23 8.82 -5.25
C ASP A 77 4.63 8.08 -4.06
N GLU A 78 3.45 7.53 -4.23
CA GLU A 78 2.82 6.79 -3.15
C GLU A 78 3.60 5.53 -2.81
N ALA A 79 4.00 4.77 -3.82
CA ALA A 79 4.77 3.57 -3.57
C ALA A 79 6.13 3.91 -2.99
N ALA A 80 6.77 4.93 -3.52
CA ALA A 80 8.08 5.35 -3.02
C ALA A 80 8.02 5.77 -1.56
N SER A 81 6.89 6.30 -1.12
CA SER A 81 6.77 6.73 0.26
C SER A 81 6.78 5.56 1.24
N LEU A 82 6.51 4.35 0.78
CA LEU A 82 6.54 3.19 1.64
C LEU A 82 7.96 2.62 1.79
N TYR A 83 8.84 2.95 0.88
CA TYR A 83 10.19 2.40 0.90
C TYR A 83 11.04 3.15 1.94
N ASP A 84 11.72 2.40 2.82
CA ASP A 84 12.61 3.01 3.78
C ASP A 84 13.66 1.95 4.11
N GLU A 85 14.91 2.25 3.81
CA GLU A 85 15.99 1.28 4.01
C GLU A 85 16.11 0.83 5.46
N GLU A 86 15.59 1.58 6.38
CA GLU A 86 15.65 1.20 7.78
C GLU A 86 14.60 0.19 8.17
N PHE A 87 13.62 -0.06 7.33
CA PHE A 87 12.63 -1.10 7.59
C PHE A 87 13.08 -2.39 6.95
N GLU A 88 12.74 -3.50 7.57
CA GLU A 88 12.94 -4.81 6.97
C GLU A 88 11.67 -5.61 7.10
N ASN A 89 11.28 -6.23 6.02
CA ASN A 89 10.14 -7.11 5.96
C ASN A 89 10.52 -8.25 5.02
N THR A 90 9.85 -9.37 5.12
CA THR A 90 10.19 -10.53 4.31
C THR A 90 9.13 -10.75 3.24
N ALA A 91 9.57 -10.76 2.01
CA ALA A 91 8.68 -10.98 0.89
C ALA A 91 8.61 -12.47 0.56
N LYS A 92 7.76 -12.82 -0.41
CA LYS A 92 7.65 -14.17 -0.89
C LYS A 92 9.03 -14.69 -1.26
N GLY A 93 9.32 -15.91 -0.85
CA GLY A 93 10.60 -16.53 -1.15
C GLY A 93 11.72 -16.13 -0.22
N GLY A 94 11.43 -15.41 0.85
CA GLY A 94 12.45 -15.06 1.83
C GLY A 94 13.28 -13.84 1.47
N VAL A 95 12.86 -13.10 0.44
CA VAL A 95 13.59 -11.91 0.00
C VAL A 95 13.31 -10.77 0.97
N THR A 96 14.35 -10.03 1.34
CA THR A 96 14.16 -8.87 2.20
C THR A 96 13.71 -7.67 1.39
N ILE A 97 12.64 -7.05 1.84
CA ILE A 97 12.14 -5.81 1.24
C ILE A 97 12.09 -4.75 2.33
N HIS A 98 12.03 -3.50 1.94
CA HIS A 98 12.17 -2.39 2.88
C HIS A 98 10.87 -1.60 3.01
N ILE A 99 9.89 -2.26 3.63
CA ILE A 99 8.64 -1.59 3.99
C ILE A 99 8.38 -1.90 5.46
N ASP A 100 7.54 -1.10 6.08
CA ASP A 100 7.24 -1.22 7.49
C ASP A 100 6.67 -2.61 7.80
N PRO A 101 7.12 -3.24 8.88
CA PRO A 101 6.59 -4.55 9.26
C PRO A 101 5.12 -4.56 9.67
N VAL A 102 4.46 -3.41 9.68
CA VAL A 102 3.01 -3.37 9.88
C VAL A 102 2.34 -4.12 8.73
N PHE A 103 2.98 -4.14 7.56
CA PHE A 103 2.46 -4.91 6.44
C PHE A 103 2.88 -6.37 6.63
N PRO A 104 1.96 -7.32 6.45
CA PRO A 104 2.29 -8.73 6.73
C PRO A 104 3.36 -9.27 5.80
N GLU A 105 4.13 -10.20 6.31
CA GLU A 105 5.18 -10.85 5.52
C GLU A 105 4.58 -11.69 4.41
N GLY A 106 5.34 -11.91 3.38
CA GLY A 106 4.95 -12.83 2.31
C GLY A 106 4.42 -12.15 1.07
N GLY A 107 4.45 -10.83 1.04
CA GLY A 107 4.04 -10.12 -0.17
C GLY A 107 5.10 -10.23 -1.26
N PHE A 108 4.80 -9.69 -2.44
CA PHE A 108 5.74 -9.76 -3.54
C PHE A 108 6.62 -8.50 -3.55
N LYS A 109 7.81 -8.64 -4.10
CA LYS A 109 8.78 -7.54 -4.06
C LYS A 109 8.46 -6.42 -5.04
N ASN A 110 7.69 -6.69 -6.08
CA ASN A 110 7.34 -5.68 -7.08
C ASN A 110 5.85 -5.46 -7.10
N VAL A 111 5.43 -4.20 -7.17
CA VAL A 111 4.00 -3.91 -7.30
C VAL A 111 3.77 -3.01 -8.51
N TRP A 112 2.67 -3.23 -9.17
CA TRP A 112 2.29 -2.43 -10.33
C TRP A 112 1.88 -1.04 -9.91
N LEU A 113 2.21 -0.06 -10.73
CA LEU A 113 1.90 1.35 -10.45
C LEU A 113 0.91 1.85 -11.49
N MET A 114 0.23 2.93 -11.19
CA MET A 114 -0.65 3.55 -12.15
C MET A 114 0.20 4.25 -13.21
N GLY A 115 -0.38 4.46 -14.36
CA GLY A 115 0.30 5.13 -15.44
C GLY A 115 0.77 4.14 -16.47
N ASP A 116 1.12 4.64 -17.63
CA ASP A 116 1.65 3.82 -18.67
C ASP A 116 2.69 4.60 -19.42
N THR A 117 3.60 3.89 -20.06
CA THR A 117 4.59 4.53 -20.85
C THR A 117 4.66 3.74 -22.10
N SER A 118 3.77 3.96 -22.96
CA SER A 118 3.66 3.29 -24.23
C SER A 118 3.63 1.76 -24.03
N THR A 119 4.71 1.07 -24.30
CA THR A 119 4.67 -0.38 -24.26
C THR A 119 5.09 -0.97 -22.94
N ARG A 120 5.56 -0.15 -22.03
CA ARG A 120 6.01 -0.69 -20.75
C ARG A 120 5.21 -0.07 -19.62
N ARG A 121 4.97 -0.87 -18.60
CA ARG A 121 4.22 -0.42 -17.44
C ARG A 121 5.14 -0.34 -16.25
N PRO A 122 4.96 0.67 -15.39
CA PRO A 122 5.87 0.83 -14.25
C PRO A 122 5.54 -0.11 -13.11
N ARG A 123 6.59 -0.59 -12.45
CA ARG A 123 6.46 -1.34 -11.21
C ARG A 123 7.43 -0.74 -10.20
N TYR A 124 7.10 -0.85 -8.93
CA TYR A 124 8.01 -0.40 -7.88
C TYR A 124 8.67 -1.61 -7.24
N ASP A 125 10.00 -1.55 -7.13
CA ASP A 125 10.80 -2.62 -6.57
C ASP A 125 11.15 -2.25 -5.12
N PHE A 126 10.61 -2.98 -4.16
CA PHE A 126 10.86 -2.68 -2.75
C PHE A 126 12.15 -3.30 -2.22
N VAL A 127 12.89 -4.03 -3.03
CA VAL A 127 14.22 -4.48 -2.65
C VAL A 127 15.21 -3.33 -2.83
N GLU A 128 15.14 -2.67 -3.98
CA GLU A 128 16.09 -1.61 -4.29
C GLU A 128 15.54 -0.20 -4.20
N GLY A 129 14.26 -0.05 -4.06
CA GLY A 129 13.67 1.27 -3.88
C GLY A 129 13.64 2.07 -5.17
N LYS A 130 13.25 1.45 -6.26
CA LYS A 130 13.22 2.16 -7.54
C LYS A 130 12.11 1.67 -8.44
N VAL A 131 11.78 2.50 -9.41
CA VAL A 131 10.79 2.16 -10.42
C VAL A 131 11.49 1.41 -11.55
N THR A 132 10.86 0.34 -12.02
CA THR A 132 11.36 -0.38 -13.19
C THR A 132 10.22 -0.50 -14.16
N GLY A 133 10.54 -0.57 -15.46
CA GLY A 133 9.52 -0.80 -16.46
C GLY A 133 9.43 -2.28 -16.76
N ALA A 134 8.25 -2.74 -17.08
CA ALA A 134 8.04 -4.15 -17.41
C ALA A 134 6.99 -4.28 -18.49
N ASP A 135 7.03 -5.42 -19.17
CA ASP A 135 6.01 -5.73 -20.14
C ASP A 135 4.67 -5.82 -19.40
N GLU A 136 3.60 -5.38 -20.03
CA GLU A 136 2.30 -5.34 -19.37
C GLU A 136 1.80 -6.71 -18.99
N TYR A 137 2.32 -7.76 -19.56
CA TYR A 137 1.94 -9.13 -19.23
C TYR A 137 2.94 -9.80 -18.29
N ALA A 138 3.94 -9.06 -17.82
CA ALA A 138 4.89 -9.63 -16.88
C ALA A 138 4.23 -9.90 -15.53
N PHE A 139 4.86 -10.70 -14.71
CA PHE A 139 4.34 -11.03 -13.39
C PHE A 139 4.59 -9.93 -12.40
N GLY A 140 3.66 -9.73 -11.51
CA GLY A 140 3.80 -8.75 -10.44
C GLY A 140 2.68 -8.95 -9.45
N ALA A 141 2.57 -8.04 -8.53
CA ALA A 141 1.48 -8.04 -7.57
C ALA A 141 0.88 -6.65 -7.50
N THR A 142 -0.22 -6.53 -6.82
CA THR A 142 -0.93 -5.26 -6.67
C THR A 142 -1.17 -5.00 -5.20
N ARG A 143 -0.72 -3.86 -4.73
CA ARG A 143 -1.14 -3.41 -3.40
C ARG A 143 -1.94 -2.14 -3.62
N LEU A 144 -3.23 -2.25 -3.48
CA LEU A 144 -4.12 -1.13 -3.80
C LEU A 144 -4.06 -0.07 -2.72
N CYS A 145 -4.34 1.14 -3.11
CA CYS A 145 -4.41 2.26 -2.19
C CYS A 145 -5.50 3.23 -2.61
N ARG A 146 -5.79 4.16 -1.73
CA ARG A 146 -6.66 5.27 -2.03
C ARG A 146 -6.23 6.44 -1.14
N LYS A 147 -6.33 7.63 -1.63
CA LYS A 147 -5.91 8.77 -0.84
C LYS A 147 -7.11 9.34 -0.12
N GLU A 148 -6.90 9.79 1.10
CA GLU A 148 -7.96 10.41 1.85
C GLU A 148 -8.40 11.63 1.06
N SER A 149 -9.68 11.73 0.82
CA SER A 149 -10.19 12.75 -0.04
C SER A 149 -10.29 14.09 0.65
N ALA A 150 -9.71 15.09 0.01
CA ALA A 150 -9.80 16.41 0.58
C ALA A 150 -11.19 16.91 0.42
N VAL A 151 -11.93 16.27 -0.40
CA VAL A 151 -13.22 16.68 -0.64
C VAL A 151 -14.04 16.58 0.56
N ARG A 152 -13.77 15.66 1.36
CA ARG A 152 -14.51 15.55 2.46
C ARG A 152 -14.46 16.76 3.18
N ASP A 153 -13.52 17.49 2.92
CA ASP A 153 -13.39 18.70 3.61
C ASP A 153 -14.51 19.56 3.28
N HIS A 154 -15.10 19.39 2.16
CA HIS A 154 -16.11 20.26 1.94
C HIS A 154 -17.32 19.54 1.97
N THR A 155 -17.35 18.69 2.74
CA THR A 155 -18.52 18.12 2.81
C THR A 155 -19.34 19.24 3.09
N ARG A 156 -18.92 20.20 2.79
CA ARG A 156 -19.63 21.30 2.90
C ARG A 156 -20.54 21.34 1.89
N PRO A 157 -21.03 21.23 1.66
CA PRO A 157 -21.77 21.23 1.01
C PRO A 157 -22.25 21.46 0.41
N PRO A 158 -22.27 21.44 0.40
CA PRO A 158 -22.61 21.64 -0.22
C PRO A 158 -23.35 22.07 -0.66
N VAL A 159 -23.06 22.40 -0.51
CA VAL A 159 -23.55 22.80 -0.88
C VAL A 159 -23.98 23.03 -1.80
N ARG A 160 -23.92 23.12 -2.20
CA ARG A 160 -24.12 23.34 -3.14
C ARG A 160 -24.95 23.29 -3.72
N HIS A 161 -25.18 23.48 -3.78
CA HIS A 161 -25.68 23.44 -4.38
C HIS A 161 -26.29 23.49 -4.68
#